data_94aeece86c4abf50e45a28cfee8eed4d
#
_entry.id   94aeece86c4abf50e45a28cfee8eed4d
#
_cell.length_a   1.000
_cell.length_b   1.000
_cell.length_c   1.000
_cell.angle_alpha   90.00
_cell.angle_beta   90.00
_cell.angle_gamma   90.00
#
_symmetry.space_group_name_H-M   'P 1'
#
loop_
_entity.id
_entity.type
_entity.pdbx_description
1 polymer ?
#
loop_
_entity_poly.entity_id
_entity_poly.type
_entity_poly.pdbx_seq_one_letter_code
_entity_poly.pdbx_strand_id
1 'polypeptide(L)'
;MYPNLYYAFRDLVGVEWKFLRFVNSFGFFVAIAFIVAAMVLTAELRRKSKQGYFQPTEMQMMVGQPASLSDILLNFLLGFLLGYKIVALFILDNSATEDPQAFIFSSLGSWPAGIAMGLLFAGLKWYEKNKQKLSKPEKRTVRIWPHDRVGEITIIALVFGLAGAKLFDIFENWSDFLKRPADYIFSAKGLTFYGGLICAALAIWWYAKKHKIGFWHLNDALAPTMMLAYSMGRIGCQVSGDGDWGIENPRPNPYSWLPDWVWSYNYPHNVNEVGVPIPGCTDDKFCTQLPVPVYPTPLYEVIFCFLLFLVLWFLRKKLKVPGYIFAIYLMLNGMERFLIEKIRVNNPLDILGFHPTQAEVISSLLFLSGLGLFLWLRQKAKTAKPAEPLKNN
;
A
#
# COMPACT_ATOMS: atom_id res chain seq x y z
N MET A 1 16.90 6.63 13.18
CA MET A 1 15.67 6.53 12.37
C MET A 1 15.37 7.85 11.69
N TYR A 2 14.52 7.84 10.70
CA TYR A 2 14.12 9.04 9.99
C TYR A 2 12.59 9.14 9.99
N PRO A 3 11.99 9.83 10.98
CA PRO A 3 10.54 9.96 11.10
C PRO A 3 9.88 10.61 9.87
N ASN A 4 10.59 11.54 9.22
CA ASN A 4 10.19 12.19 7.99
C ASN A 4 11.39 12.41 7.06
N LEU A 5 11.13 12.78 5.82
CA LEU A 5 12.19 12.96 4.81
C LEU A 5 13.14 14.13 5.12
N TYR A 6 12.75 15.10 5.93
CA TYR A 6 13.63 16.20 6.32
C TYR A 6 14.88 15.70 7.04
N TYR A 7 14.72 14.84 8.05
CA TYR A 7 15.86 14.28 8.79
C TYR A 7 16.72 13.37 7.90
N ALA A 8 16.09 12.59 7.02
CA ALA A 8 16.81 11.76 6.07
C ALA A 8 17.68 12.58 5.10
N PHE A 9 17.14 13.67 4.53
CA PHE A 9 17.88 14.52 3.60
C PHE A 9 18.95 15.36 4.31
N ARG A 10 18.66 15.87 5.51
CA ARG A 10 19.65 16.58 6.32
C ARG A 10 20.87 15.73 6.60
N ASP A 11 20.67 14.50 7.08
CA ASP A 11 21.76 13.65 7.57
C ASP A 11 22.49 12.90 6.42
N LEU A 12 21.78 12.51 5.36
CA LEU A 12 22.37 11.73 4.25
C LEU A 12 22.91 12.62 3.13
N VAL A 13 22.29 13.78 2.87
CA VAL A 13 22.58 14.63 1.72
C VAL A 13 23.11 16.01 2.16
N GLY A 14 22.94 16.39 3.42
CA GLY A 14 23.33 17.70 3.93
C GLY A 14 22.41 18.84 3.52
N VAL A 15 21.16 18.53 3.12
CA VAL A 15 20.19 19.51 2.62
C VAL A 15 19.02 19.65 3.58
N GLU A 16 18.76 20.88 4.04
CA GLU A 16 17.70 21.20 5.00
C GLU A 16 16.47 21.81 4.32
N TRP A 17 15.72 21.01 3.58
CA TRP A 17 14.45 21.44 2.99
C TRP A 17 13.31 21.25 3.98
N LYS A 18 12.92 22.33 4.64
CA LYS A 18 11.93 22.35 5.74
C LYS A 18 10.58 21.75 5.34
N PHE A 19 10.13 21.91 4.07
CA PHE A 19 8.89 21.32 3.60
C PHE A 19 8.89 19.78 3.62
N LEU A 20 10.06 19.13 3.66
CA LEU A 20 10.15 17.67 3.77
C LEU A 20 9.74 17.15 5.17
N ARG A 21 9.61 18.01 6.17
CA ARG A 21 9.01 17.65 7.47
C ARG A 21 7.57 17.16 7.33
N PHE A 22 6.84 17.67 6.32
CA PHE A 22 5.50 17.24 5.99
C PHE A 22 5.43 15.81 5.44
N VAL A 23 6.50 15.30 4.83
CA VAL A 23 6.51 13.97 4.23
C VAL A 23 7.00 12.94 5.23
N ASN A 24 6.05 12.30 5.92
CA ASN A 24 6.33 11.19 6.82
C ASN A 24 6.99 10.03 6.05
N SER A 25 8.07 9.45 6.59
CA SER A 25 8.84 8.38 5.93
C SER A 25 7.99 7.13 5.70
N PHE A 26 7.16 6.73 6.66
CA PHE A 26 6.25 5.61 6.49
C PHE A 26 5.31 5.82 5.29
N GLY A 27 4.61 6.96 5.25
CA GLY A 27 3.71 7.32 4.15
C GLY A 27 4.41 7.38 2.79
N PHE A 28 5.66 7.87 2.75
CA PHE A 28 6.48 7.89 1.54
C PHE A 28 6.74 6.48 0.99
N PHE A 29 7.17 5.55 1.84
CA PHE A 29 7.42 4.16 1.42
C PHE A 29 6.14 3.43 1.06
N VAL A 30 5.02 3.71 1.71
CA VAL A 30 3.69 3.18 1.32
C VAL A 30 3.30 3.69 -0.06
N ALA A 31 3.50 4.97 -0.37
CA ALA A 31 3.24 5.50 -1.71
C ALA A 31 4.11 4.82 -2.78
N ILE A 32 5.42 4.63 -2.52
CA ILE A 32 6.32 3.88 -3.39
C ILE A 32 5.84 2.43 -3.55
N ALA A 33 5.39 1.77 -2.47
CA ALA A 33 4.86 0.42 -2.52
C ALA A 33 3.66 0.31 -3.49
N PHE A 34 2.74 1.26 -3.48
CA PHE A 34 1.62 1.32 -4.42
C PHE A 34 2.08 1.50 -5.87
N ILE A 35 3.05 2.39 -6.12
CA ILE A 35 3.60 2.62 -7.47
C ILE A 35 4.28 1.35 -7.99
N VAL A 36 5.17 0.76 -7.21
CA VAL A 36 5.90 -0.46 -7.59
C VAL A 36 4.94 -1.63 -7.76
N ALA A 37 3.95 -1.78 -6.88
CA ALA A 37 2.90 -2.78 -7.02
C ALA A 37 2.12 -2.62 -8.33
N ALA A 38 1.72 -1.40 -8.68
CA ALA A 38 1.03 -1.11 -9.94
C ALA A 38 1.91 -1.46 -11.16
N MET A 39 3.20 -1.16 -11.12
CA MET A 39 4.14 -1.52 -12.20
C MET A 39 4.28 -3.04 -12.35
N VAL A 40 4.45 -3.77 -11.24
CA VAL A 40 4.59 -5.24 -11.23
C VAL A 40 3.29 -5.91 -11.69
N LEU A 41 2.15 -5.44 -11.20
CA LEU A 41 0.83 -5.93 -11.61
C LEU A 41 0.59 -5.71 -13.10
N THR A 42 0.91 -4.51 -13.62
CA THR A 42 0.80 -4.19 -15.04
C THR A 42 1.66 -5.14 -15.88
N ALA A 43 2.92 -5.35 -15.50
CA ALA A 43 3.83 -6.25 -16.19
C ALA A 43 3.29 -7.70 -16.22
N GLU A 44 2.77 -8.17 -15.10
CA GLU A 44 2.24 -9.54 -15.00
C GLU A 44 0.93 -9.73 -15.76
N LEU A 45 -0.02 -8.79 -15.67
CA LEU A 45 -1.25 -8.82 -16.43
C LEU A 45 -0.98 -8.72 -17.93
N ARG A 46 -0.02 -7.88 -18.35
CA ARG A 46 0.41 -7.78 -19.75
C ARG A 46 0.99 -9.11 -20.25
N ARG A 47 1.84 -9.76 -19.43
CA ARG A 47 2.37 -11.09 -19.76
C ARG A 47 1.26 -12.11 -19.94
N LYS A 48 0.31 -12.19 -19.00
CA LYS A 48 -0.83 -13.11 -19.06
C LYS A 48 -1.76 -12.81 -20.25
N SER A 49 -1.97 -11.52 -20.59
CA SER A 49 -2.73 -11.12 -21.78
C SER A 49 -2.06 -11.60 -23.08
N LYS A 50 -0.73 -11.47 -23.19
CA LYS A 50 0.04 -11.98 -24.34
C LYS A 50 -0.01 -13.51 -24.46
N GLN A 51 -0.23 -14.22 -23.35
CA GLN A 51 -0.39 -15.68 -23.32
C GLN A 51 -1.83 -16.15 -23.57
N GLY A 52 -2.76 -15.23 -23.84
CA GLY A 52 -4.16 -15.55 -24.15
C GLY A 52 -5.05 -15.86 -22.93
N TYR A 53 -4.55 -15.65 -21.69
CA TYR A 53 -5.35 -15.90 -20.48
C TYR A 53 -6.44 -14.86 -20.24
N PHE A 54 -6.34 -13.70 -20.87
CA PHE A 54 -7.32 -12.63 -20.79
C PHE A 54 -7.81 -12.24 -22.19
N GLN A 55 -9.08 -11.88 -22.26
CA GLN A 55 -9.69 -11.29 -23.46
C GLN A 55 -9.84 -9.76 -23.21
N PRO A 56 -9.62 -8.93 -24.23
CA PRO A 56 -9.90 -7.51 -24.14
C PRO A 56 -11.41 -7.28 -24.05
N THR A 57 -11.80 -6.26 -23.29
CA THR A 57 -13.18 -5.79 -23.26
C THR A 57 -13.33 -4.68 -24.31
N GLU A 58 -14.27 -4.83 -25.23
CA GLU A 58 -14.57 -3.79 -26.20
C GLU A 58 -15.49 -2.75 -25.57
N MET A 59 -15.09 -1.48 -25.61
CA MET A 59 -15.86 -0.35 -25.12
C MET A 59 -15.99 0.68 -26.24
N GLN A 60 -17.24 1.12 -26.50
CA GLN A 60 -17.46 2.23 -27.41
C GLN A 60 -17.20 3.53 -26.66
N MET A 61 -16.23 4.28 -27.12
CA MET A 61 -15.90 5.61 -26.60
C MET A 61 -16.14 6.67 -27.67
N MET A 62 -16.73 7.78 -27.25
CA MET A 62 -16.83 8.97 -28.09
C MET A 62 -15.48 9.68 -28.11
N VAL A 63 -14.83 9.71 -29.26
CA VAL A 63 -13.53 10.38 -29.46
C VAL A 63 -13.76 11.70 -30.18
N GLY A 64 -12.94 12.69 -29.86
CA GLY A 64 -13.01 14.00 -30.50
C GLY A 64 -14.04 14.94 -29.92
N GLN A 65 -14.60 14.65 -28.73
CA GLN A 65 -15.47 15.59 -28.02
C GLN A 65 -14.64 16.77 -27.44
N PRO A 66 -15.19 18.00 -27.47
CA PRO A 66 -14.59 19.13 -26.74
C PRO A 66 -14.58 18.84 -25.24
N ALA A 67 -13.78 19.59 -24.48
CA ALA A 67 -13.80 19.49 -23.02
C ALA A 67 -15.21 19.82 -22.51
N SER A 68 -15.76 18.93 -21.69
CA SER A 68 -17.02 19.22 -21.00
C SER A 68 -16.78 20.18 -19.85
N LEU A 69 -17.83 20.90 -19.43
CA LEU A 69 -17.75 21.78 -18.26
C LEU A 69 -17.34 21.00 -17.00
N SER A 70 -17.85 19.77 -16.85
CA SER A 70 -17.49 18.89 -15.75
C SER A 70 -16.01 18.50 -15.76
N ASP A 71 -15.42 18.21 -16.94
CA ASP A 71 -13.98 17.92 -17.06
C ASP A 71 -13.14 19.12 -16.60
N ILE A 72 -13.52 20.33 -17.04
CA ILE A 72 -12.81 21.57 -16.69
C ILE A 72 -12.91 21.84 -15.20
N LEU A 73 -14.14 21.77 -14.63
CA LEU A 73 -14.38 22.01 -13.20
C LEU A 73 -13.66 21.00 -12.30
N LEU A 74 -13.69 19.72 -12.64
CA LEU A 74 -12.98 18.69 -11.86
C LEU A 74 -11.47 18.92 -11.87
N ASN A 75 -10.89 19.24 -13.04
CA ASN A 75 -9.47 19.54 -13.12
C ASN A 75 -9.12 20.85 -12.42
N PHE A 76 -9.99 21.87 -12.49
CA PHE A 76 -9.83 23.09 -11.72
C PHE A 76 -9.83 22.81 -10.22
N LEU A 77 -10.78 22.05 -9.70
CA LEU A 77 -10.86 21.69 -8.27
C LEU A 77 -9.63 20.90 -7.82
N LEU A 78 -9.17 19.93 -8.62
CA LEU A 78 -7.95 19.17 -8.32
C LEU A 78 -6.74 20.09 -8.27
N GLY A 79 -6.56 20.94 -9.28
CA GLY A 79 -5.47 21.90 -9.33
C GLY A 79 -5.56 22.92 -8.18
N PHE A 80 -6.77 23.39 -7.87
CA PHE A 80 -7.00 24.32 -6.77
C PHE A 80 -6.60 23.70 -5.42
N LEU A 81 -7.07 22.48 -5.10
CA LEU A 81 -6.74 21.82 -3.85
C LEU A 81 -5.23 21.56 -3.72
N LEU A 82 -4.58 21.10 -4.80
CA LEU A 82 -3.15 20.90 -4.82
C LEU A 82 -2.39 22.22 -4.63
N GLY A 83 -2.73 23.25 -5.38
CA GLY A 83 -2.07 24.55 -5.28
C GLY A 83 -2.32 25.21 -3.91
N TYR A 84 -3.56 25.15 -3.42
CA TYR A 84 -3.96 25.72 -2.13
C TYR A 84 -3.17 25.12 -0.97
N LYS A 85 -2.96 23.80 -0.96
CA LYS A 85 -2.25 23.08 0.13
C LYS A 85 -0.75 22.96 -0.12
N ILE A 86 -0.32 22.51 -1.29
CA ILE A 86 1.10 22.24 -1.54
C ILE A 86 1.92 23.53 -1.54
N VAL A 87 1.45 24.58 -2.21
CA VAL A 87 2.21 25.84 -2.25
C VAL A 87 2.25 26.51 -0.88
N ALA A 88 1.21 26.32 -0.06
CA ALA A 88 1.20 26.82 1.31
C ALA A 88 2.32 26.22 2.17
N LEU A 89 2.73 24.97 1.93
CA LEU A 89 3.86 24.32 2.63
C LEU A 89 5.21 25.04 2.41
N PHE A 90 5.34 25.75 1.30
CA PHE A 90 6.56 26.52 0.99
C PHE A 90 6.52 27.95 1.51
N ILE A 91 5.32 28.47 1.80
CA ILE A 91 5.10 29.86 2.18
C ILE A 91 4.86 30.01 3.68
N LEU A 92 4.20 29.03 4.30
CA LEU A 92 3.84 29.06 5.71
C LEU A 92 5.03 28.63 6.60
N ASP A 93 5.09 29.20 7.78
CA ASP A 93 6.11 28.86 8.78
C ASP A 93 5.98 27.43 9.32
N ASN A 94 7.05 26.96 9.95
CA ASN A 94 7.28 25.58 10.40
C ASN A 94 6.14 24.98 11.25
N SER A 95 5.40 25.77 12.01
CA SER A 95 4.28 25.30 12.86
C SER A 95 3.17 24.59 12.07
N ALA A 96 2.93 25.00 10.80
CA ALA A 96 1.93 24.38 9.95
C ALA A 96 2.38 23.02 9.38
N THR A 97 3.70 22.75 9.34
CA THR A 97 4.27 21.54 8.77
C THR A 97 4.56 20.46 9.81
N GLU A 98 4.39 20.76 11.09
CA GLU A 98 4.66 19.82 12.19
C GLU A 98 3.63 18.68 12.29
N ASP A 99 2.36 18.99 12.00
CA ASP A 99 1.28 18.01 11.94
C ASP A 99 0.64 18.03 10.54
N PRO A 100 1.07 17.11 9.63
CA PRO A 100 0.55 17.02 8.27
C PRO A 100 -0.96 16.83 8.20
N GLN A 101 -1.53 16.11 9.17
CA GLN A 101 -2.95 15.83 9.21
C GLN A 101 -3.74 17.07 9.59
N ALA A 102 -3.37 17.73 10.69
CA ALA A 102 -3.99 18.97 11.11
C ALA A 102 -3.92 20.02 10.00
N PHE A 103 -2.80 20.10 9.27
CA PHE A 103 -2.64 20.99 8.13
C PHE A 103 -3.58 20.65 6.97
N ILE A 104 -3.71 19.37 6.57
CA ILE A 104 -4.60 18.97 5.47
C ILE A 104 -6.04 19.34 5.74
N PHE A 105 -6.52 19.13 6.97
CA PHE A 105 -7.91 19.43 7.36
C PHE A 105 -8.13 20.87 7.86
N SER A 106 -7.07 21.67 8.02
CA SER A 106 -7.17 23.08 8.40
C SER A 106 -7.70 23.95 7.26
N SER A 107 -8.12 25.16 7.58
CA SER A 107 -8.41 26.21 6.58
C SER A 107 -7.15 26.92 6.07
N LEU A 108 -5.96 26.56 6.58
CA LEU A 108 -4.68 27.12 6.14
C LEU A 108 -4.35 26.73 4.72
N GLY A 109 -3.98 27.69 3.89
CA GLY A 109 -3.63 27.47 2.50
C GLY A 109 -3.39 28.79 1.76
N SER A 110 -2.92 28.70 0.53
CA SER A 110 -2.68 29.87 -0.34
C SER A 110 -3.76 29.97 -1.41
N TRP A 111 -4.73 30.88 -1.22
CA TRP A 111 -5.79 31.15 -2.20
C TRP A 111 -5.25 31.53 -3.60
N PRO A 112 -4.26 32.45 -3.70
CA PRO A 112 -3.71 32.80 -5.01
C PRO A 112 -3.08 31.61 -5.73
N ALA A 113 -2.33 30.77 -5.01
CA ALA A 113 -1.70 29.57 -5.57
C ALA A 113 -2.76 28.51 -5.94
N GLY A 114 -3.80 28.35 -5.15
CA GLY A 114 -4.93 27.48 -5.47
C GLY A 114 -5.60 27.88 -6.79
N ILE A 115 -5.94 29.16 -6.92
CA ILE A 115 -6.57 29.68 -8.14
C ILE A 115 -5.64 29.51 -9.34
N ALA A 116 -4.36 29.87 -9.22
CA ALA A 116 -3.38 29.77 -10.31
C ALA A 116 -3.21 28.31 -10.79
N MET A 117 -3.04 27.36 -9.87
CA MET A 117 -2.95 25.94 -10.20
C MET A 117 -4.26 25.37 -10.73
N GLY A 118 -5.38 25.80 -10.18
CA GLY A 118 -6.72 25.44 -10.69
C GLY A 118 -6.90 25.87 -12.15
N LEU A 119 -6.57 27.11 -12.48
CA LEU A 119 -6.60 27.61 -13.85
C LEU A 119 -5.61 26.90 -14.77
N LEU A 120 -4.41 26.60 -14.28
CA LEU A 120 -3.41 25.82 -15.02
C LEU A 120 -3.94 24.43 -15.39
N PHE A 121 -4.47 23.67 -14.44
CA PHE A 121 -5.00 22.33 -14.67
C PHE A 121 -6.23 22.34 -15.59
N ALA A 122 -7.15 23.28 -15.38
CA ALA A 122 -8.30 23.49 -16.25
C ALA A 122 -7.86 23.83 -17.69
N GLY A 123 -6.88 24.74 -17.84
CA GLY A 123 -6.31 25.15 -19.13
C GLY A 123 -5.59 24.00 -19.84
N LEU A 124 -4.79 23.19 -19.11
CA LEU A 124 -4.14 22.02 -19.67
C LEU A 124 -5.17 20.99 -20.16
N LYS A 125 -6.24 20.77 -19.37
CA LYS A 125 -7.32 19.85 -19.77
C LYS A 125 -8.08 20.34 -20.98
N TRP A 126 -8.38 21.61 -21.03
CA TRP A 126 -9.01 22.23 -22.19
C TRP A 126 -8.11 22.14 -23.44
N TYR A 127 -6.81 22.44 -23.30
CA TYR A 127 -5.84 22.34 -24.38
C TYR A 127 -5.71 20.90 -24.91
N GLU A 128 -5.58 19.92 -24.01
CA GLU A 128 -5.54 18.50 -24.38
C GLU A 128 -6.76 18.08 -25.19
N LYS A 129 -7.94 18.40 -24.69
CA LYS A 129 -9.22 18.06 -25.35
C LYS A 129 -9.42 18.82 -26.66
N ASN A 130 -9.01 20.09 -26.71
CA ASN A 130 -9.11 20.88 -27.93
C ASN A 130 -8.18 20.38 -29.04
N LYS A 131 -6.97 19.94 -28.68
CA LYS A 131 -6.03 19.31 -29.61
C LYS A 131 -6.56 17.98 -30.16
N GLN A 132 -7.34 17.23 -29.39
CA GLN A 132 -7.93 15.97 -29.78
C GLN A 132 -9.33 16.11 -30.41
N LYS A 133 -9.84 17.35 -30.50
CA LYS A 133 -11.17 17.64 -31.05
C LYS A 133 -11.24 17.29 -32.53
N LEU A 134 -12.26 16.52 -32.91
CA LEU A 134 -12.60 16.24 -34.29
C LEU A 134 -13.74 17.14 -34.76
N SER A 135 -13.82 17.39 -36.06
CA SER A 135 -14.93 18.16 -36.65
C SER A 135 -16.30 17.54 -36.39
N LYS A 136 -16.36 16.20 -36.29
CA LYS A 136 -17.51 15.42 -35.82
C LYS A 136 -17.00 14.39 -34.83
N PRO A 137 -17.55 14.31 -33.59
CA PRO A 137 -17.22 13.25 -32.67
C PRO A 137 -17.58 11.89 -33.23
N GLU A 138 -16.66 10.94 -33.14
CA GLU A 138 -16.83 9.59 -33.66
C GLU A 138 -16.92 8.57 -32.53
N LYS A 139 -17.79 7.58 -32.68
CA LYS A 139 -17.80 6.41 -31.82
C LYS A 139 -16.69 5.46 -32.28
N ARG A 140 -15.67 5.28 -31.46
CA ARG A 140 -14.61 4.30 -31.72
C ARG A 140 -14.70 3.17 -30.70
N THR A 141 -14.61 1.94 -31.20
CA THR A 141 -14.47 0.77 -30.34
C THR A 141 -13.01 0.65 -29.93
N VAL A 142 -12.77 0.83 -28.63
CA VAL A 142 -11.44 0.68 -28.04
C VAL A 142 -11.38 -0.66 -27.32
N ARG A 143 -10.31 -1.41 -27.53
CA ARG A 143 -10.04 -2.66 -26.82
C ARG A 143 -9.25 -2.36 -25.56
N ILE A 144 -9.87 -2.60 -24.41
CA ILE A 144 -9.28 -2.36 -23.10
C ILE A 144 -8.85 -3.69 -22.51
N TRP A 145 -7.57 -3.83 -22.23
CA TRP A 145 -7.00 -5.01 -21.60
C TRP A 145 -7.01 -4.90 -20.08
N PRO A 146 -6.94 -6.01 -19.31
CA PRO A 146 -6.83 -5.95 -17.86
C PRO A 146 -5.65 -5.13 -17.35
N HIS A 147 -4.52 -5.10 -18.06
CA HIS A 147 -3.37 -4.30 -17.68
C HIS A 147 -3.56 -2.77 -17.86
N ASP A 148 -4.49 -2.35 -18.72
CA ASP A 148 -4.85 -0.93 -18.86
C ASP A 148 -5.70 -0.43 -17.68
N ARG A 149 -6.30 -1.36 -16.92
CA ARG A 149 -7.16 -1.07 -15.76
C ARG A 149 -6.42 -1.09 -14.41
N VAL A 150 -5.09 -1.28 -14.42
CA VAL A 150 -4.33 -1.34 -13.17
C VAL A 150 -4.42 -0.04 -12.39
N GLY A 151 -4.46 1.12 -13.06
CA GLY A 151 -4.67 2.40 -12.39
C GLY A 151 -6.00 2.44 -11.63
N GLU A 152 -7.10 1.98 -12.23
CA GLU A 152 -8.41 1.88 -11.58
C GLU A 152 -8.37 0.90 -10.40
N ILE A 153 -7.75 -0.27 -10.57
CA ILE A 153 -7.58 -1.28 -9.51
C ILE A 153 -6.78 -0.70 -8.34
N THR A 154 -5.72 0.05 -8.62
CA THR A 154 -4.89 0.68 -7.57
C THR A 154 -5.65 1.75 -6.81
N ILE A 155 -6.43 2.60 -7.50
CA ILE A 155 -7.28 3.60 -6.86
C ILE A 155 -8.37 2.94 -6.00
N ILE A 156 -9.00 1.89 -6.50
CA ILE A 156 -9.99 1.11 -5.73
C ILE A 156 -9.33 0.51 -4.48
N ALA A 157 -8.15 -0.10 -4.61
CA ALA A 157 -7.42 -0.64 -3.48
C ALA A 157 -7.11 0.44 -2.42
N LEU A 158 -6.67 1.63 -2.85
CA LEU A 158 -6.36 2.74 -1.97
C LEU A 158 -7.60 3.27 -1.26
N VAL A 159 -8.66 3.59 -2.02
CA VAL A 159 -9.87 4.21 -1.47
C VAL A 159 -10.61 3.25 -0.55
N PHE A 160 -10.89 2.04 -1.00
CA PHE A 160 -11.60 1.04 -0.19
C PHE A 160 -10.72 0.46 0.91
N GLY A 161 -9.40 0.43 0.72
CA GLY A 161 -8.46 0.06 1.76
C GLY A 161 -8.47 1.05 2.92
N LEU A 162 -8.34 2.35 2.65
CA LEU A 162 -8.38 3.38 3.69
C LEU A 162 -9.76 3.47 4.35
N ALA A 163 -10.84 3.47 3.56
CA ALA A 163 -12.19 3.51 4.08
C ALA A 163 -12.51 2.28 4.96
N GLY A 164 -12.10 1.08 4.51
CA GLY A 164 -12.27 -0.15 5.27
C GLY A 164 -11.46 -0.20 6.54
N ALA A 165 -10.20 0.25 6.49
CA ALA A 165 -9.35 0.34 7.69
C ALA A 165 -9.98 1.26 8.75
N LYS A 166 -10.53 2.40 8.32
CA LYS A 166 -11.20 3.34 9.21
C LYS A 166 -12.54 2.80 9.73
N LEU A 167 -13.32 2.18 8.87
CA LEU A 167 -14.61 1.59 9.24
C LEU A 167 -14.45 0.51 10.33
N PHE A 168 -13.47 -0.37 10.19
CA PHE A 168 -13.22 -1.43 11.18
C PHE A 168 -12.65 -0.87 12.49
N ASP A 169 -11.79 0.13 12.43
CA ASP A 169 -11.32 0.86 13.61
C ASP A 169 -12.49 1.48 14.41
N ILE A 170 -13.46 2.08 13.71
CA ILE A 170 -14.69 2.60 14.32
C ILE A 170 -15.48 1.47 15.01
N PHE A 171 -15.58 0.30 14.38
CA PHE A 171 -16.28 -0.84 14.99
C PHE A 171 -15.56 -1.40 16.22
N GLU A 172 -14.24 -1.46 16.19
CA GLU A 172 -13.43 -1.92 17.33
C GLU A 172 -13.49 -0.95 18.51
N ASN A 173 -13.58 0.36 18.23
CA ASN A 173 -13.57 1.43 19.22
C ASN A 173 -14.91 2.20 19.28
N TRP A 174 -16.04 1.50 19.14
CA TRP A 174 -17.38 2.09 19.02
C TRP A 174 -17.75 3.06 20.13
N SER A 175 -17.38 2.74 21.39
CA SER A 175 -17.66 3.59 22.56
C SER A 175 -16.94 4.95 22.50
N ASP A 176 -15.73 4.98 21.98
CA ASP A 176 -14.94 6.21 21.87
C ASP A 176 -15.36 7.02 20.63
N PHE A 177 -15.75 6.35 19.56
CA PHE A 177 -16.35 6.98 18.39
C PHE A 177 -17.62 7.76 18.75
N LEU A 178 -18.52 7.19 19.58
CA LEU A 178 -19.76 7.87 19.99
C LEU A 178 -19.50 9.16 20.80
N LYS A 179 -18.37 9.26 21.51
CA LYS A 179 -18.02 10.44 22.30
C LYS A 179 -17.56 11.61 21.41
N ARG A 180 -16.79 11.33 20.33
CA ARG A 180 -16.20 12.34 19.44
C ARG A 180 -16.20 11.88 17.98
N PRO A 181 -17.36 11.81 17.30
CA PRO A 181 -17.46 11.21 15.96
C PRO A 181 -16.61 11.95 14.92
N ALA A 182 -16.63 13.29 14.94
CA ALA A 182 -15.90 14.11 13.96
C ALA A 182 -14.38 13.92 14.09
N ASP A 183 -13.85 13.99 15.31
CA ASP A 183 -12.43 13.81 15.57
C ASP A 183 -11.96 12.41 15.17
N TYR A 184 -12.82 11.40 15.34
CA TYR A 184 -12.53 10.02 15.00
C TYR A 184 -12.49 9.79 13.49
N ILE A 185 -13.46 10.32 12.74
CA ILE A 185 -13.54 10.16 11.27
C ILE A 185 -12.37 10.87 10.58
N PHE A 186 -12.03 12.09 11.01
CA PHE A 186 -10.98 12.89 10.38
C PHE A 186 -9.58 12.64 10.95
N SER A 187 -9.43 11.73 11.93
CA SER A 187 -8.12 11.32 12.44
C SER A 187 -7.44 10.33 11.49
N ALA A 188 -6.16 10.51 11.19
CA ALA A 188 -5.34 9.49 10.52
C ALA A 188 -4.87 8.39 11.47
N LYS A 189 -5.08 8.56 12.78
CA LYS A 189 -4.83 7.52 13.79
C LYS A 189 -5.97 6.50 13.79
N GLY A 190 -5.70 5.28 14.22
CA GLY A 190 -6.69 4.23 14.29
C GLY A 190 -7.07 3.72 12.88
N LEU A 191 -6.22 2.90 12.30
CA LEU A 191 -6.45 2.24 11.03
C LEU A 191 -6.25 0.73 11.22
N THR A 192 -7.34 -0.03 11.17
CA THR A 192 -7.28 -1.49 11.29
C THR A 192 -6.88 -2.12 9.97
N PHE A 193 -5.71 -2.75 9.94
CA PHE A 193 -5.15 -3.36 8.72
C PHE A 193 -6.11 -4.36 8.05
N TYR A 194 -6.71 -5.26 8.83
CA TYR A 194 -7.60 -6.29 8.30
C TYR A 194 -8.88 -5.73 7.68
N GLY A 195 -9.44 -4.67 8.26
CA GLY A 195 -10.59 -3.97 7.68
C GLY A 195 -10.28 -3.41 6.31
N GLY A 196 -9.11 -2.79 6.16
CA GLY A 196 -8.62 -2.29 4.88
C GLY A 196 -8.43 -3.40 3.85
N LEU A 197 -7.80 -4.49 4.23
CA LEU A 197 -7.54 -5.63 3.35
C LEU A 197 -8.84 -6.28 2.85
N ILE A 198 -9.81 -6.52 3.73
CA ILE A 198 -11.09 -7.14 3.39
C ILE A 198 -11.89 -6.25 2.44
N CYS A 199 -12.04 -4.96 2.76
CA CYS A 199 -12.80 -4.03 1.94
C CYS A 199 -12.15 -3.83 0.56
N ALA A 200 -10.83 -3.70 0.48
CA ALA A 200 -10.11 -3.60 -0.78
C ALA A 200 -10.26 -4.89 -1.62
N ALA A 201 -10.12 -6.06 -1.01
CA ALA A 201 -10.27 -7.34 -1.71
C ALA A 201 -11.68 -7.52 -2.28
N LEU A 202 -12.73 -7.20 -1.51
CA LEU A 202 -14.12 -7.27 -1.96
C LEU A 202 -14.40 -6.27 -3.09
N ALA A 203 -13.89 -5.04 -2.99
CA ALA A 203 -14.06 -4.02 -4.03
C ALA A 203 -13.34 -4.40 -5.33
N ILE A 204 -12.10 -4.92 -5.24
CA ILE A 204 -11.35 -5.41 -6.41
C ILE A 204 -12.05 -6.63 -7.03
N TRP A 205 -12.55 -7.55 -6.21
CA TRP A 205 -13.32 -8.70 -6.69
C TRP A 205 -14.59 -8.27 -7.46
N TRP A 206 -15.36 -7.33 -6.88
CA TRP A 206 -16.55 -6.78 -7.54
C TRP A 206 -16.20 -6.09 -8.86
N TYR A 207 -15.13 -5.27 -8.86
CA TYR A 207 -14.63 -4.60 -10.06
C TYR A 207 -14.18 -5.61 -11.13
N ALA A 208 -13.43 -6.63 -10.75
CA ALA A 208 -12.97 -7.68 -11.65
C ALA A 208 -14.14 -8.45 -12.28
N LYS A 209 -15.16 -8.78 -11.48
CA LYS A 209 -16.40 -9.44 -11.95
C LYS A 209 -17.14 -8.56 -12.95
N LYS A 210 -17.31 -7.27 -12.67
CA LYS A 210 -17.95 -6.28 -13.54
C LYS A 210 -17.26 -6.17 -14.91
N HIS A 211 -15.94 -6.22 -14.92
CA HIS A 211 -15.12 -6.08 -16.13
C HIS A 211 -14.68 -7.43 -16.74
N LYS A 212 -15.28 -8.54 -16.30
CA LYS A 212 -15.01 -9.89 -16.80
C LYS A 212 -13.53 -10.30 -16.75
N ILE A 213 -12.79 -9.80 -15.76
CA ILE A 213 -11.41 -10.20 -15.52
C ILE A 213 -11.43 -11.55 -14.79
N GLY A 214 -10.74 -12.54 -15.32
CA GLY A 214 -10.71 -13.89 -14.77
C GLY A 214 -10.13 -13.90 -13.34
N PHE A 215 -10.95 -14.31 -12.36
CA PHE A 215 -10.66 -14.26 -10.93
C PHE A 215 -9.32 -14.93 -10.56
N TRP A 216 -9.13 -16.18 -10.94
CA TRP A 216 -7.91 -16.92 -10.59
C TRP A 216 -6.65 -16.34 -11.23
N HIS A 217 -6.76 -15.89 -12.47
CA HIS A 217 -5.63 -15.28 -13.17
C HIS A 217 -5.26 -13.92 -12.59
N LEU A 218 -6.23 -13.14 -12.11
CA LEU A 218 -6.00 -11.87 -11.43
C LEU A 218 -5.32 -12.11 -10.08
N ASN A 219 -5.85 -13.05 -9.25
CA ASN A 219 -5.25 -13.35 -7.95
C ASN A 219 -3.82 -13.89 -8.07
N ASP A 220 -3.53 -14.72 -9.08
CA ASP A 220 -2.17 -15.15 -9.38
C ASP A 220 -1.23 -13.99 -9.77
N ALA A 221 -1.76 -12.93 -10.39
CA ALA A 221 -0.97 -11.75 -10.70
C ALA A 221 -0.81 -10.84 -9.46
N LEU A 222 -1.84 -10.75 -8.62
CA LEU A 222 -1.80 -10.00 -7.36
C LEU A 222 -0.86 -10.64 -6.33
N ALA A 223 -0.74 -11.95 -6.28
CA ALA A 223 0.03 -12.67 -5.27
C ALA A 223 1.50 -12.18 -5.13
N PRO A 224 2.35 -12.21 -6.17
CA PRO A 224 3.70 -11.65 -6.07
C PRO A 224 3.68 -10.12 -5.87
N THR A 225 2.71 -9.42 -6.45
CA THR A 225 2.57 -7.98 -6.30
C THR A 225 2.35 -7.57 -4.84
N MET A 226 1.45 -8.26 -4.13
CA MET A 226 1.16 -8.01 -2.72
C MET A 226 2.35 -8.33 -1.82
N MET A 227 3.09 -9.41 -2.10
CA MET A 227 4.28 -9.76 -1.32
C MET A 227 5.36 -8.69 -1.44
N LEU A 228 5.57 -8.15 -2.65
CA LEU A 228 6.51 -7.04 -2.86
C LEU A 228 6.02 -5.74 -2.18
N ALA A 229 4.73 -5.41 -2.31
CA ALA A 229 4.14 -4.24 -1.65
C ALA A 229 4.28 -4.32 -0.13
N TYR A 230 4.10 -5.50 0.45
CA TYR A 230 4.32 -5.75 1.87
C TYR A 230 5.77 -5.47 2.28
N SER A 231 6.73 -6.06 1.57
CA SER A 231 8.17 -5.80 1.79
C SER A 231 8.48 -4.29 1.74
N MET A 232 8.00 -3.59 0.71
CA MET A 232 8.23 -2.15 0.56
C MET A 232 7.58 -1.32 1.68
N GLY A 233 6.38 -1.69 2.12
CA GLY A 233 5.71 -1.04 3.25
C GLY A 233 6.51 -1.19 4.55
N ARG A 234 7.10 -2.38 4.80
CA ARG A 234 7.94 -2.66 5.96
C ARG A 234 9.24 -1.86 5.99
N ILE A 235 9.77 -1.43 4.84
CA ILE A 235 10.87 -0.46 4.81
C ILE A 235 10.43 0.84 5.51
N GLY A 236 9.18 1.28 5.28
CA GLY A 236 8.62 2.45 5.96
C GLY A 236 8.61 2.30 7.48
N CYS A 237 8.13 1.16 7.99
CA CYS A 237 8.13 0.84 9.42
C CYS A 237 9.56 0.87 10.01
N GLN A 238 10.51 0.23 9.32
CA GLN A 238 11.91 0.20 9.76
C GLN A 238 12.54 1.59 9.78
N VAL A 239 12.31 2.39 8.74
CA VAL A 239 12.93 3.72 8.61
C VAL A 239 12.33 4.73 9.58
N SER A 240 11.03 4.68 9.81
CA SER A 240 10.33 5.61 10.72
C SER A 240 10.47 5.23 12.20
N GLY A 241 10.68 3.93 12.50
CA GLY A 241 10.62 3.44 13.88
C GLY A 241 9.21 3.60 14.46
N ASP A 242 8.19 3.03 13.79
CA ASP A 242 6.77 3.22 14.09
C ASP A 242 6.20 2.33 15.21
N GLY A 243 7.05 1.58 15.91
CA GLY A 243 6.62 0.72 17.02
C GLY A 243 6.45 -0.75 16.66
N ASP A 244 6.61 -1.10 15.39
CA ASP A 244 6.47 -2.48 14.90
C ASP A 244 7.68 -3.40 15.21
N TRP A 245 8.57 -2.95 16.09
CA TRP A 245 9.74 -3.75 16.54
C TRP A 245 9.36 -4.97 17.37
N GLY A 246 10.36 -5.85 17.58
CA GLY A 246 10.20 -7.09 18.32
C GLY A 246 10.41 -6.97 19.83
N ILE A 247 10.44 -8.11 20.48
CA ILE A 247 10.76 -8.24 21.91
C ILE A 247 12.19 -7.80 22.21
N GLU A 248 12.49 -7.49 23.47
CA GLU A 248 13.80 -7.12 23.93
C GLU A 248 14.86 -8.17 23.58
N ASN A 249 16.01 -7.70 23.08
CA ASN A 249 17.16 -8.52 22.74
C ASN A 249 18.45 -7.88 23.24
N PRO A 250 18.73 -7.95 24.55
CA PRO A 250 19.95 -7.41 25.13
C PRO A 250 21.20 -8.26 24.85
N ARG A 251 21.04 -9.40 24.14
CA ARG A 251 22.14 -10.33 23.89
C ARG A 251 23.11 -9.75 22.86
N PRO A 252 24.42 -9.87 23.07
CA PRO A 252 25.40 -9.45 22.09
C PRO A 252 25.22 -10.25 20.79
N ASN A 253 25.54 -9.62 19.67
CA ASN A 253 25.51 -10.26 18.37
C ASN A 253 26.48 -11.44 18.32
N PRO A 254 26.00 -12.69 18.11
CA PRO A 254 26.87 -13.86 18.05
C PRO A 254 27.60 -14.01 16.70
N TYR A 255 27.23 -13.20 15.70
CA TYR A 255 27.74 -13.31 14.33
C TYR A 255 28.59 -12.10 13.96
N SER A 256 29.92 -12.24 13.94
CA SER A 256 30.87 -11.17 13.63
C SER A 256 30.72 -10.57 12.22
N TRP A 257 30.10 -11.31 11.29
CA TRP A 257 29.83 -10.84 9.91
C TRP A 257 28.56 -10.02 9.78
N LEU A 258 27.68 -10.06 10.79
CA LEU A 258 26.39 -9.37 10.79
C LEU A 258 26.54 -8.04 11.55
N PRO A 259 26.12 -6.89 10.98
CA PRO A 259 26.10 -5.64 11.72
C PRO A 259 25.18 -5.71 12.96
N ASP A 260 25.59 -5.11 14.07
CA ASP A 260 24.85 -5.17 15.34
C ASP A 260 23.40 -4.66 15.23
N TRP A 261 23.18 -3.63 14.43
CA TRP A 261 21.84 -3.08 14.21
C TRP A 261 20.86 -4.02 13.48
N VAL A 262 21.38 -5.07 12.84
CA VAL A 262 20.55 -6.15 12.24
C VAL A 262 20.18 -7.19 13.30
N TRP A 263 21.00 -7.36 14.34
CA TRP A 263 20.75 -8.31 15.42
C TRP A 263 19.87 -7.72 16.51
N SER A 264 20.19 -6.51 16.94
CA SER A 264 19.45 -5.78 17.98
C SER A 264 19.61 -4.28 17.76
N TYR A 265 18.53 -3.52 17.99
CA TYR A 265 18.49 -2.11 17.65
C TYR A 265 17.67 -1.29 18.66
N ASN A 266 18.16 -0.11 19.01
CA ASN A 266 17.52 0.77 20.00
C ASN A 266 16.52 1.76 19.39
N TYR A 267 16.35 1.79 18.08
CA TYR A 267 15.46 2.70 17.35
C TYR A 267 15.61 4.16 17.77
N PRO A 268 16.82 4.76 17.68
CA PRO A 268 17.02 6.17 18.01
C PRO A 268 16.22 7.04 17.04
N HIS A 269 15.69 8.16 17.55
CA HIS A 269 14.84 9.09 16.79
C HIS A 269 13.57 8.42 16.22
N ASN A 270 12.94 7.53 16.99
CA ASN A 270 11.70 6.86 16.53
C ASN A 270 10.52 7.84 16.47
N VAL A 271 9.61 7.62 15.50
CA VAL A 271 8.48 8.52 15.23
C VAL A 271 7.46 8.57 16.37
N ASN A 272 7.42 7.56 17.22
CA ASN A 272 6.50 7.47 18.36
C ASN A 272 7.02 8.17 19.62
N GLU A 273 8.26 8.68 19.60
CA GLU A 273 8.93 9.31 20.74
C GLU A 273 8.93 8.44 22.01
N VAL A 274 9.05 7.12 21.83
CA VAL A 274 9.04 6.13 22.91
C VAL A 274 10.46 5.87 23.41
N GLY A 275 10.61 5.75 24.75
CA GLY A 275 11.84 5.35 25.40
C GLY A 275 12.49 6.43 26.23
N VAL A 276 13.82 6.46 26.27
CA VAL A 276 14.63 7.41 27.05
C VAL A 276 15.22 8.50 26.16
N PRO A 277 15.44 9.71 26.69
CA PRO A 277 16.08 10.78 25.94
C PRO A 277 17.48 10.40 25.43
N ILE A 278 17.81 10.80 24.22
CA ILE A 278 19.14 10.62 23.61
C ILE A 278 20.04 11.73 24.14
N PRO A 279 21.16 11.42 24.83
CA PRO A 279 22.11 12.43 25.34
C PRO A 279 22.66 13.31 24.20
N GLY A 280 22.58 14.63 24.35
CA GLY A 280 23.12 15.58 23.39
C GLY A 280 22.26 15.77 22.12
N CYS A 281 21.06 15.22 22.06
CA CYS A 281 20.13 15.51 20.98
C CYS A 281 19.65 16.95 21.05
N THR A 282 19.78 17.69 19.95
CA THR A 282 19.41 19.11 19.81
C THR A 282 18.19 19.34 18.92
N ASP A 283 17.61 18.26 18.39
CA ASP A 283 16.41 18.35 17.57
C ASP A 283 15.17 18.68 18.42
N ASP A 284 14.22 19.43 17.88
CA ASP A 284 12.99 19.84 18.57
C ASP A 284 12.09 18.65 18.93
N LYS A 285 12.15 17.56 18.13
CA LYS A 285 11.34 16.36 18.26
C LYS A 285 12.17 15.10 17.96
N PHE A 286 11.62 13.95 18.37
CA PHE A 286 12.20 12.63 18.09
C PHE A 286 13.56 12.39 18.74
N CYS A 287 13.79 12.99 19.91
CA CYS A 287 15.03 12.83 20.68
C CYS A 287 14.99 11.65 21.67
N THR A 288 14.33 10.57 21.32
CA THR A 288 14.18 9.38 22.16
C THR A 288 14.68 8.11 21.48
N GLN A 289 15.10 7.15 22.30
CA GLN A 289 15.47 5.79 21.87
C GLN A 289 15.02 4.76 22.88
N LEU A 290 14.86 3.51 22.48
CA LEU A 290 14.53 2.43 23.40
C LEU A 290 15.67 2.20 24.41
N PRO A 291 15.34 2.02 25.70
CA PRO A 291 16.36 1.80 26.75
C PRO A 291 17.06 0.46 26.61
N VAL A 292 16.37 -0.55 26.09
CA VAL A 292 16.88 -1.89 25.80
C VAL A 292 16.75 -2.15 24.31
N PRO A 293 17.81 -2.66 23.65
CA PRO A 293 17.70 -3.01 22.23
C PRO A 293 16.71 -4.14 22.01
N VAL A 294 16.04 -4.11 20.85
CA VAL A 294 14.98 -5.05 20.44
C VAL A 294 15.32 -5.72 19.11
N TYR A 295 14.64 -6.82 18.79
CA TYR A 295 14.73 -7.39 17.44
C TYR A 295 14.15 -6.42 16.41
N PRO A 296 14.89 -6.08 15.32
CA PRO A 296 14.37 -5.24 14.24
C PRO A 296 13.45 -6.04 13.31
N THR A 297 12.27 -6.42 13.82
CA THR A 297 11.32 -7.27 13.09
C THR A 297 10.88 -6.69 11.75
N PRO A 298 10.66 -5.36 11.57
CA PRO A 298 10.34 -4.84 10.26
C PRO A 298 11.43 -5.08 9.22
N LEU A 299 12.71 -5.04 9.62
CA LEU A 299 13.84 -5.36 8.72
C LEU A 299 13.80 -6.83 8.28
N TYR A 300 13.49 -7.74 9.20
CA TYR A 300 13.38 -9.16 8.86
C TYR A 300 12.21 -9.41 7.91
N GLU A 301 11.06 -8.78 8.15
CA GLU A 301 9.92 -8.83 7.25
C GLU A 301 10.25 -8.27 5.85
N VAL A 302 11.03 -7.18 5.75
CA VAL A 302 11.52 -6.65 4.44
C VAL A 302 12.28 -7.73 3.69
N ILE A 303 13.27 -8.37 4.34
CA ILE A 303 14.13 -9.36 3.70
C ILE A 303 13.33 -10.61 3.32
N PHE A 304 12.58 -11.17 4.26
CA PHE A 304 11.81 -12.40 4.01
C PHE A 304 10.73 -12.20 2.96
N CYS A 305 9.93 -11.14 3.04
CA CYS A 305 8.89 -10.86 2.06
C CYS A 305 9.48 -10.58 0.67
N PHE A 306 10.64 -9.93 0.57
CA PHE A 306 11.32 -9.75 -0.70
C PHE A 306 11.80 -11.08 -1.30
N LEU A 307 12.37 -11.96 -0.48
CA LEU A 307 12.77 -13.31 -0.94
C LEU A 307 11.55 -14.14 -1.37
N LEU A 308 10.46 -14.09 -0.61
CA LEU A 308 9.22 -14.77 -0.97
C LEU A 308 8.59 -14.20 -2.24
N PHE A 309 8.67 -12.88 -2.45
CA PHE A 309 8.32 -12.26 -3.74
C PHE A 309 9.14 -12.88 -4.88
N LEU A 310 10.47 -13.00 -4.74
CA LEU A 310 11.31 -13.60 -5.77
C LEU A 310 10.91 -15.05 -6.06
N VAL A 311 10.61 -15.84 -5.02
CA VAL A 311 10.12 -17.22 -5.18
C VAL A 311 8.84 -17.25 -6.02
N LEU A 312 7.83 -16.44 -5.66
CA LEU A 312 6.57 -16.35 -6.40
C LEU A 312 6.79 -15.83 -7.83
N TRP A 313 7.71 -14.87 -8.01
CA TRP A 313 8.05 -14.30 -9.30
C TRP A 313 8.70 -15.31 -10.25
N PHE A 314 9.51 -16.23 -9.74
CA PHE A 314 10.05 -17.33 -10.52
C PHE A 314 9.01 -18.42 -10.79
N LEU A 315 8.23 -18.80 -9.78
CA LEU A 315 7.21 -19.85 -9.90
C LEU A 315 6.10 -19.49 -10.88
N ARG A 316 5.73 -18.20 -11.03
CA ARG A 316 4.64 -17.74 -11.91
C ARG A 316 4.80 -18.13 -13.39
N LYS A 317 6.02 -18.41 -13.84
CA LYS A 317 6.29 -18.88 -15.20
C LYS A 317 6.21 -20.39 -15.31
N LYS A 318 6.41 -21.13 -14.23
CA LYS A 318 6.44 -22.60 -14.19
C LYS A 318 5.06 -23.20 -13.93
N LEU A 319 4.27 -22.57 -13.07
CA LEU A 319 2.95 -23.07 -12.68
C LEU A 319 1.88 -22.51 -13.62
N LYS A 320 1.22 -23.41 -14.36
CA LYS A 320 0.22 -23.05 -15.39
C LYS A 320 -1.22 -23.13 -14.91
N VAL A 321 -1.48 -23.83 -13.78
CA VAL A 321 -2.84 -23.99 -13.25
C VAL A 321 -3.25 -22.68 -12.57
N PRO A 322 -4.39 -22.06 -13.01
CA PRO A 322 -4.86 -20.82 -12.43
C PRO A 322 -5.21 -20.98 -10.93
N GLY A 323 -4.73 -20.07 -10.10
CA GLY A 323 -4.92 -20.07 -8.66
C GLY A 323 -3.78 -20.71 -7.85
N TYR A 324 -2.83 -21.43 -8.51
CA TYR A 324 -1.72 -22.06 -7.78
C TYR A 324 -0.77 -21.04 -7.14
N ILE A 325 -0.44 -19.97 -7.86
CA ILE A 325 0.45 -18.93 -7.33
C ILE A 325 -0.21 -18.24 -6.14
N PHE A 326 -1.51 -17.98 -6.23
CA PHE A 326 -2.26 -17.38 -5.11
C PHE A 326 -2.33 -18.32 -3.90
N ALA A 327 -2.58 -19.61 -4.10
CA ALA A 327 -2.57 -20.60 -3.03
C ALA A 327 -1.21 -20.68 -2.32
N ILE A 328 -0.11 -20.69 -3.09
CA ILE A 328 1.26 -20.68 -2.56
C ILE A 328 1.54 -19.37 -1.81
N TYR A 329 1.08 -18.23 -2.34
CA TYR A 329 1.18 -16.94 -1.65
C TYR A 329 0.52 -16.98 -0.27
N LEU A 330 -0.70 -17.51 -0.15
CA LEU A 330 -1.40 -17.62 1.13
C LEU A 330 -0.60 -18.48 2.12
N MET A 331 -0.05 -19.61 1.68
CA MET A 331 0.79 -20.46 2.53
C MET A 331 2.07 -19.75 2.97
N LEU A 332 2.79 -19.12 2.05
CA LEU A 332 4.06 -18.44 2.34
C LEU A 332 3.84 -17.22 3.24
N ASN A 333 2.81 -16.42 2.98
CA ASN A 333 2.47 -15.26 3.79
C ASN A 333 2.01 -15.68 5.20
N GLY A 334 1.18 -16.74 5.29
CA GLY A 334 0.78 -17.28 6.59
C GLY A 334 1.98 -17.82 7.39
N MET A 335 2.89 -18.53 6.73
CA MET A 335 4.09 -19.05 7.39
C MET A 335 5.02 -17.92 7.87
N GLU A 336 5.29 -16.95 7.02
CA GLU A 336 6.12 -15.78 7.35
C GLU A 336 5.55 -15.04 8.55
N ARG A 337 4.25 -14.69 8.50
CA ARG A 337 3.59 -13.96 9.56
C ARG A 337 3.54 -14.73 10.87
N PHE A 338 3.35 -16.04 10.83
CA PHE A 338 3.39 -16.90 12.02
C PHE A 338 4.78 -16.92 12.68
N LEU A 339 5.83 -17.01 11.87
CA LEU A 339 7.21 -17.07 12.38
C LEU A 339 7.65 -15.74 13.00
N ILE A 340 7.38 -14.63 12.32
CA ILE A 340 7.78 -13.31 12.82
C ILE A 340 7.02 -12.94 14.10
N GLU A 341 5.78 -13.40 14.25
CA GLU A 341 4.96 -13.15 15.43
C GLU A 341 5.57 -13.69 16.72
N LYS A 342 6.42 -14.73 16.64
CA LYS A 342 7.12 -15.30 17.80
C LYS A 342 8.12 -14.34 18.44
N ILE A 343 8.57 -13.34 17.73
CA ILE A 343 9.54 -12.34 18.20
C ILE A 343 8.94 -10.93 18.21
N ARG A 344 7.63 -10.77 17.95
CA ARG A 344 6.92 -9.49 18.05
C ARG A 344 6.29 -9.29 19.43
N VAL A 345 6.08 -8.03 19.79
CA VAL A 345 5.36 -7.65 21.01
C VAL A 345 3.88 -7.53 20.68
N ASN A 346 3.10 -8.57 20.99
CA ASN A 346 1.64 -8.56 20.79
C ASN A 346 0.92 -9.16 21.99
N ASN A 347 -0.31 -8.69 22.22
CA ASN A 347 -1.14 -9.21 23.32
C ASN A 347 -1.71 -10.57 22.93
N PRO A 348 -1.54 -11.59 23.78
CA PRO A 348 -2.16 -12.90 23.57
C PRO A 348 -3.69 -12.83 23.78
N LEU A 349 -4.41 -13.61 23.00
CA LEU A 349 -5.84 -13.88 23.19
C LEU A 349 -6.00 -15.07 24.14
N ASP A 350 -7.02 -15.06 24.99
CA ASP A 350 -7.37 -16.25 25.78
C ASP A 350 -8.44 -17.05 25.05
N ILE A 351 -8.04 -18.17 24.44
CA ILE A 351 -8.93 -19.06 23.70
C ILE A 351 -8.84 -20.47 24.32
N LEU A 352 -9.81 -20.85 25.12
CA LEU A 352 -9.93 -22.21 25.71
C LEU A 352 -8.65 -22.67 26.43
N GLY A 353 -7.96 -21.76 27.14
CA GLY A 353 -6.71 -22.06 27.85
C GLY A 353 -5.44 -22.04 26.98
N PHE A 354 -5.55 -21.72 25.69
CA PHE A 354 -4.43 -21.40 24.82
C PHE A 354 -4.30 -19.87 24.70
N HIS A 355 -3.07 -19.39 24.62
CA HIS A 355 -2.77 -17.95 24.55
C HIS A 355 -2.12 -17.55 23.21
N PRO A 356 -2.75 -17.86 22.05
CA PRO A 356 -2.22 -17.41 20.77
C PRO A 356 -2.47 -15.91 20.58
N THR A 357 -1.63 -15.24 19.79
CA THR A 357 -1.95 -13.88 19.34
C THR A 357 -2.99 -13.91 18.20
N GLN A 358 -3.68 -12.80 17.99
CA GLN A 358 -4.61 -12.67 16.87
C GLN A 358 -3.92 -12.96 15.53
N ALA A 359 -2.67 -12.50 15.38
CA ALA A 359 -1.89 -12.71 14.15
C ALA A 359 -1.51 -14.19 13.96
N GLU A 360 -1.23 -14.93 15.03
CA GLU A 360 -0.96 -16.38 14.95
C GLU A 360 -2.19 -17.15 14.46
N VAL A 361 -3.38 -16.82 14.96
CA VAL A 361 -4.63 -17.45 14.52
C VAL A 361 -4.89 -17.17 13.05
N ILE A 362 -4.81 -15.89 12.63
CA ILE A 362 -5.08 -15.49 11.25
C ILE A 362 -4.05 -16.10 10.29
N SER A 363 -2.76 -16.07 10.64
CA SER A 363 -1.69 -16.65 9.81
C SER A 363 -1.82 -18.15 9.63
N SER A 364 -2.23 -18.87 10.69
CA SER A 364 -2.53 -20.30 10.62
C SER A 364 -3.72 -20.58 9.70
N LEU A 365 -4.79 -19.79 9.79
CA LEU A 365 -5.93 -19.90 8.89
C LEU A 365 -5.58 -19.58 7.43
N LEU A 366 -4.72 -18.59 7.19
CA LEU A 366 -4.21 -18.29 5.84
C LEU A 366 -3.42 -19.46 5.27
N PHE A 367 -2.52 -20.05 6.06
CA PHE A 367 -1.75 -21.22 5.64
C PHE A 367 -2.64 -22.41 5.29
N LEU A 368 -3.58 -22.74 6.17
CA LEU A 368 -4.51 -23.86 5.96
C LEU A 368 -5.44 -23.61 4.77
N SER A 369 -5.92 -22.40 4.60
CA SER A 369 -6.75 -21.99 3.45
C SER A 369 -5.97 -22.11 2.14
N GLY A 370 -4.71 -21.67 2.14
CA GLY A 370 -3.81 -21.81 0.99
C GLY A 370 -3.56 -23.27 0.64
N LEU A 371 -3.29 -24.11 1.64
CA LEU A 371 -3.07 -25.54 1.45
C LEU A 371 -4.34 -26.24 0.92
N GLY A 372 -5.49 -25.97 1.53
CA GLY A 372 -6.79 -26.49 1.08
C GLY A 372 -7.10 -26.09 -0.36
N LEU A 373 -6.89 -24.81 -0.70
CA LEU A 373 -7.06 -24.29 -2.05
C LEU A 373 -6.12 -24.98 -3.05
N PHE A 374 -4.85 -25.16 -2.68
CA PHE A 374 -3.86 -25.83 -3.54
C PHE A 374 -4.26 -27.28 -3.83
N LEU A 375 -4.66 -28.02 -2.81
CA LEU A 375 -5.09 -29.42 -2.94
C LEU A 375 -6.38 -29.53 -3.78
N TRP A 376 -7.35 -28.66 -3.55
CA TRP A 376 -8.58 -28.62 -4.34
C TRP A 376 -8.32 -28.31 -5.80
N LEU A 377 -7.51 -27.31 -6.11
CA LEU A 377 -7.12 -26.97 -7.48
C LEU A 377 -6.35 -28.12 -8.16
N ARG A 378 -5.49 -28.82 -7.39
CA ARG A 378 -4.75 -29.99 -7.88
C ARG A 378 -5.70 -31.13 -8.27
N GLN A 379 -6.70 -31.42 -7.46
CA GLN A 379 -7.72 -32.43 -7.77
C GLN A 379 -8.51 -32.02 -9.02
N LYS A 380 -8.98 -30.78 -9.07
CA LYS A 380 -9.72 -30.25 -10.22
C LYS A 380 -8.91 -30.29 -11.51
N ALA A 381 -7.61 -30.01 -11.45
CA ALA A 381 -6.71 -30.09 -12.61
C ALA A 381 -6.51 -31.53 -13.11
N LYS A 382 -6.54 -32.54 -12.22
CA LYS A 382 -6.46 -33.96 -12.59
C LYS A 382 -7.74 -34.49 -13.24
N THR A 383 -8.91 -33.96 -12.81
CA THR A 383 -10.23 -34.40 -13.34
C THR A 383 -10.64 -33.63 -14.58
N ALA A 384 -10.04 -32.49 -14.88
CA ALA A 384 -10.28 -31.76 -16.12
C ALA A 384 -9.71 -32.60 -17.31
N LYS A 385 -10.58 -33.08 -18.21
CA LYS A 385 -10.15 -33.65 -19.47
C LYS A 385 -9.28 -32.67 -20.24
N PRO A 386 -8.24 -33.13 -20.97
CA PRO A 386 -7.46 -32.23 -21.82
C PRO A 386 -8.43 -31.46 -22.73
N ALA A 387 -8.36 -30.13 -22.71
CA ALA A 387 -9.11 -29.33 -23.66
C ALA A 387 -8.67 -29.75 -25.09
N GLU A 388 -9.60 -30.19 -25.91
CA GLU A 388 -9.34 -30.41 -27.34
C GLU A 388 -8.71 -29.11 -27.91
N PRO A 389 -7.63 -29.24 -28.70
CA PRO A 389 -7.05 -28.09 -29.35
C PRO A 389 -8.13 -27.45 -30.25
N LEU A 390 -8.40 -26.19 -30.04
CA LEU A 390 -9.23 -25.37 -30.92
C LEU A 390 -8.71 -25.57 -32.34
N LYS A 391 -9.48 -26.29 -33.17
CA LYS A 391 -9.26 -26.36 -34.61
C LYS A 391 -9.29 -24.92 -35.13
N ASN A 392 -8.15 -24.46 -35.60
CA ASN A 392 -8.08 -23.24 -36.39
C ASN A 392 -8.91 -23.44 -37.65
N ASN A 393 -10.04 -22.80 -37.73
CA ASN A 393 -10.73 -22.50 -38.98
C ASN A 393 -10.40 -21.06 -39.36
#